data_21bec5817df4892e06d2482dd2552a45
#
_entry.id   21bec5817df4892e06d2482dd2552a45
#
_cell.length_a   1.000
_cell.length_b   1.000
_cell.length_c   1.000
_cell.angle_alpha   90.00
_cell.angle_beta   90.00
_cell.angle_gamma   90.00
#
_symmetry.space_group_name_H-M   'P 1'
#
loop_
_entity.id
_entity.type
_entity.pdbx_description
1 polymer ?
#
loop_
_entity_poly.entity_id
_entity_poly.type
_entity_poly.pdbx_seq_one_letter_code
_entity_poly.pdbx_strand_id
1 'polypeptide(L)'
;MTKHMTGTREEWLAARLGLLEAEKELTQRGDELARRRQELPWVRVDKAYRFETDEGSASLAELFRGRSQLLVYHFMFGPDYKAGCPSCSAIADGFNGIAVHLQNHDVALTAVSRAPLAKLQAYKQRMGWTFPWASSSGSDFNSDFNIAFTEEQQRKGSIEYNYRRETAFEWRAGQEGGGEGAEAQFAAMCGTDAATYQRDRPGMSAFAREDGVVYHTYSTYARGLDGLWGMYQWLDRAPKGRNETGVWWRRHDEYDKR
;
A
#
# COMPACT_ATOMS: atom_id res chain seq x y z
N MET A 1 -14.62 8.00 -29.05
CA MET A 1 -13.33 7.36 -29.46
C MET A 1 -12.35 8.45 -29.74
N THR A 2 -11.21 8.49 -29.06
CA THR A 2 -10.11 9.40 -29.40
C THR A 2 -9.62 9.02 -30.79
N LYS A 3 -9.68 9.96 -31.74
CA LYS A 3 -9.19 9.70 -33.10
C LYS A 3 -7.66 9.65 -33.04
N HIS A 4 -7.08 8.46 -33.10
CA HIS A 4 -5.63 8.30 -33.11
C HIS A 4 -5.07 8.85 -34.44
N MET A 5 -4.00 9.64 -34.33
CA MET A 5 -3.24 10.06 -35.51
C MET A 5 -2.45 8.86 -36.05
N THR A 6 -2.48 8.70 -37.34
CA THR A 6 -1.61 7.76 -38.06
C THR A 6 -0.51 8.56 -38.76
N GLY A 7 0.69 8.02 -38.79
CA GLY A 7 1.86 8.67 -39.41
C GLY A 7 2.83 7.66 -40.01
N THR A 8 3.84 8.17 -40.66
CA THR A 8 4.98 7.39 -41.20
C THR A 8 5.87 6.90 -40.03
N ARG A 9 6.76 5.97 -40.35
CA ARG A 9 7.77 5.50 -39.37
C ARG A 9 8.72 6.64 -38.99
N GLU A 10 9.00 7.56 -39.83
CA GLU A 10 9.89 8.71 -39.59
C GLU A 10 9.23 9.71 -38.62
N GLU A 11 7.96 10.04 -38.85
CA GLU A 11 7.19 10.90 -37.98
C GLU A 11 7.03 10.28 -36.56
N TRP A 12 6.76 8.97 -36.49
CA TRP A 12 6.70 8.26 -35.23
C TRP A 12 8.05 8.30 -34.50
N LEU A 13 9.17 8.08 -35.20
CA LEU A 13 10.50 8.08 -34.59
C LEU A 13 10.87 9.47 -34.05
N ALA A 14 10.56 10.54 -34.79
CA ALA A 14 10.79 11.90 -34.34
C ALA A 14 10.03 12.21 -33.05
N ALA A 15 8.74 11.85 -32.99
CA ALA A 15 7.91 12.01 -31.78
C ALA A 15 8.42 11.13 -30.62
N ARG A 16 8.82 9.89 -30.92
CA ARG A 16 9.34 8.95 -29.92
C ARG A 16 10.65 9.41 -29.28
N LEU A 17 11.53 10.05 -30.05
CA LEU A 17 12.78 10.59 -29.53
C LEU A 17 12.52 11.75 -28.55
N GLY A 18 11.57 12.63 -28.85
CA GLY A 18 11.17 13.67 -27.92
C GLY A 18 10.60 13.11 -26.60
N LEU A 19 9.76 12.08 -26.69
CA LEU A 19 9.25 11.39 -25.49
C LEU A 19 10.36 10.69 -24.70
N LEU A 20 11.37 10.12 -25.38
CA LEU A 20 12.49 9.44 -24.75
C LEU A 20 13.28 10.38 -23.82
N GLU A 21 13.47 11.64 -24.20
CA GLU A 21 14.16 12.61 -23.32
C GLU A 21 13.37 12.83 -22.01
N ALA A 22 12.05 13.00 -22.08
CA ALA A 22 11.22 13.13 -20.89
C ALA A 22 11.23 11.86 -20.00
N GLU A 23 11.28 10.67 -20.61
CA GLU A 23 11.41 9.41 -19.86
C GLU A 23 12.76 9.30 -19.14
N LYS A 24 13.85 9.77 -19.74
CA LYS A 24 15.18 9.83 -19.13
C LYS A 24 15.20 10.80 -17.96
N GLU A 25 14.62 11.98 -18.10
CA GLU A 25 14.48 12.96 -17.02
C GLU A 25 13.71 12.38 -15.83
N LEU A 26 12.61 11.67 -16.10
CA LEU A 26 11.83 11.00 -15.05
C LEU A 26 12.66 9.93 -14.32
N THR A 27 13.46 9.15 -15.06
CA THR A 27 14.35 8.14 -14.48
C THR A 27 15.38 8.81 -13.55
N GLN A 28 16.09 9.83 -14.03
CA GLN A 28 17.08 10.58 -13.23
C GLN A 28 16.43 11.20 -11.99
N ARG A 29 15.21 11.73 -12.11
CA ARG A 29 14.46 12.26 -10.98
C ARG A 29 14.10 11.17 -9.97
N GLY A 30 13.76 9.98 -10.46
CA GLY A 30 13.51 8.79 -9.63
C GLY A 30 14.74 8.39 -8.81
N ASP A 31 15.91 8.33 -9.45
CA ASP A 31 17.18 8.01 -8.82
C ASP A 31 17.56 9.04 -7.75
N GLU A 32 17.40 10.32 -8.05
CA GLU A 32 17.63 11.40 -7.09
C GLU A 32 16.71 11.29 -5.86
N LEU A 33 15.42 10.97 -6.06
CA LEU A 33 14.50 10.76 -4.95
C LEU A 33 14.87 9.52 -4.12
N ALA A 34 15.37 8.46 -4.75
CA ALA A 34 15.84 7.26 -4.06
C ALA A 34 17.05 7.62 -3.16
N ARG A 35 18.01 8.37 -3.67
CA ARG A 35 19.16 8.85 -2.90
C ARG A 35 18.73 9.73 -1.71
N ARG A 36 17.83 10.69 -1.92
CA ARG A 36 17.33 11.58 -0.86
C ARG A 36 16.57 10.84 0.24
N ARG A 37 15.90 9.72 -0.08
CA ARG A 37 15.26 8.87 0.95
C ARG A 37 16.29 8.26 1.89
N GLN A 38 17.48 7.91 1.39
CA GLN A 38 18.57 7.36 2.20
C GLN A 38 19.22 8.41 3.12
N GLU A 39 19.05 9.70 2.83
CA GLU A 39 19.57 10.81 3.62
C GLU A 39 18.63 11.26 4.76
N LEU A 40 17.43 10.67 4.85
CA LEU A 40 16.51 10.98 5.94
C LEU A 40 17.11 10.54 7.28
N PRO A 41 16.94 11.35 8.36
CA PRO A 41 17.36 10.94 9.69
C PRO A 41 16.54 9.72 10.14
N TRP A 42 17.20 8.77 10.76
CA TRP A 42 16.56 7.59 11.32
C TRP A 42 16.02 7.89 12.72
N VAL A 43 14.84 7.39 13.02
CA VAL A 43 14.17 7.55 14.32
C VAL A 43 14.20 6.23 15.05
N ARG A 44 14.84 6.18 16.23
CA ARG A 44 14.88 5.00 17.08
C ARG A 44 13.47 4.59 17.50
N VAL A 45 13.17 3.29 17.42
CA VAL A 45 11.90 2.70 17.85
C VAL A 45 12.10 2.05 19.21
N ASP A 46 11.71 2.75 20.28
CA ASP A 46 11.85 2.26 21.66
C ASP A 46 10.64 1.47 22.15
N LYS A 47 9.48 1.66 21.52
CA LYS A 47 8.23 0.96 21.87
C LYS A 47 8.28 -0.50 21.43
N ALA A 48 7.94 -1.39 22.35
CA ALA A 48 7.82 -2.81 22.06
C ALA A 48 6.47 -3.10 21.38
N TYR A 49 6.52 -3.49 20.11
CA TYR A 49 5.36 -3.98 19.38
C TYR A 49 5.30 -5.51 19.37
N ARG A 50 4.09 -6.05 19.37
CA ARG A 50 3.83 -7.48 19.24
C ARG A 50 2.92 -7.73 18.03
N PHE A 51 3.24 -8.79 17.33
CA PHE A 51 2.52 -9.26 16.16
C PHE A 51 2.24 -10.75 16.30
N GLU A 52 1.13 -11.21 15.73
CA GLU A 52 0.87 -12.63 15.53
C GLU A 52 1.27 -13.00 14.10
N THR A 53 2.07 -14.06 13.95
CA THR A 53 2.58 -14.55 12.66
C THR A 53 2.29 -16.03 12.50
N ASP A 54 2.52 -16.58 11.30
CA ASP A 54 2.40 -18.02 11.03
C ASP A 54 3.35 -18.86 11.94
N GLU A 55 4.44 -18.25 12.45
CA GLU A 55 5.42 -18.87 13.33
C GLU A 55 5.17 -18.60 14.84
N GLY A 56 4.11 -17.88 15.17
CA GLY A 56 3.75 -17.47 16.54
C GLY A 56 3.89 -15.97 16.78
N SER A 57 3.99 -15.57 18.08
CA SER A 57 4.14 -14.16 18.44
C SER A 57 5.53 -13.65 18.09
N ALA A 58 5.60 -12.47 17.46
CA ALA A 58 6.86 -11.84 17.04
C ALA A 58 6.91 -10.37 17.48
N SER A 59 8.10 -9.90 17.79
CA SER A 59 8.43 -8.47 17.94
C SER A 59 8.70 -7.82 16.57
N LEU A 60 8.79 -6.48 16.52
CA LEU A 60 9.19 -5.77 15.31
C LEU A 60 10.58 -6.23 14.82
N ALA A 61 11.53 -6.49 15.74
CA ALA A 61 12.86 -6.98 15.40
C ALA A 61 12.85 -8.38 14.77
N GLU A 62 11.92 -9.24 15.16
CA GLU A 62 11.79 -10.59 14.60
C GLU A 62 11.18 -10.59 13.19
N LEU A 63 10.40 -9.55 12.82
CA LEU A 63 9.89 -9.41 11.45
C LEU A 63 10.99 -9.18 10.40
N PHE A 64 12.18 -8.77 10.81
CA PHE A 64 13.37 -8.67 9.93
C PHE A 64 13.86 -10.04 9.44
N ARG A 65 13.49 -11.13 10.12
CA ARG A 65 13.86 -12.51 9.72
C ARG A 65 15.36 -12.67 9.45
N GLY A 66 16.19 -12.09 10.32
CA GLY A 66 17.65 -12.15 10.23
C GLY A 66 18.30 -11.15 9.27
N ARG A 67 17.52 -10.27 8.63
CA ARG A 67 18.02 -9.23 7.73
C ARG A 67 18.24 -7.92 8.47
N SER A 68 19.00 -7.00 7.87
CA SER A 68 19.24 -5.67 8.43
C SER A 68 18.16 -4.64 8.05
N GLN A 69 17.32 -4.94 7.07
CA GLN A 69 16.29 -4.04 6.56
C GLN A 69 14.92 -4.72 6.53
N LEU A 70 13.87 -3.93 6.81
CA LEU A 70 12.48 -4.41 6.78
C LEU A 70 11.59 -3.39 6.07
N LEU A 71 10.81 -3.86 5.11
CA LEU A 71 9.68 -3.14 4.52
C LEU A 71 8.39 -3.71 5.08
N VAL A 72 7.56 -2.85 5.67
CA VAL A 72 6.23 -3.19 6.15
C VAL A 72 5.20 -2.56 5.22
N TYR A 73 4.41 -3.37 4.55
CA TYR A 73 3.23 -2.91 3.83
C TYR A 73 2.02 -2.94 4.77
N HIS A 74 1.49 -1.76 5.09
CA HIS A 74 0.28 -1.60 5.91
C HIS A 74 -0.95 -1.89 5.04
N PHE A 75 -1.42 -3.11 5.10
CA PHE A 75 -2.52 -3.59 4.29
C PHE A 75 -3.85 -3.33 4.99
N MET A 76 -4.77 -2.64 4.34
CA MET A 76 -6.11 -2.35 4.89
C MET A 76 -6.94 -3.63 5.02
N PHE A 77 -6.91 -4.20 6.21
CA PHE A 77 -7.77 -5.29 6.63
C PHE A 77 -8.05 -5.11 8.12
N GLY A 78 -9.08 -4.33 8.42
CA GLY A 78 -9.52 -4.07 9.78
C GLY A 78 -10.16 -5.29 10.44
N PRO A 79 -10.31 -5.30 11.77
CA PRO A 79 -10.90 -6.43 12.50
C PRO A 79 -12.34 -6.74 12.07
N ASP A 80 -13.10 -5.71 11.67
CA ASP A 80 -14.50 -5.82 11.29
C ASP A 80 -14.73 -6.08 9.79
N TYR A 81 -13.66 -6.10 8.97
CA TYR A 81 -13.76 -6.37 7.55
C TYR A 81 -13.98 -7.88 7.29
N LYS A 82 -14.80 -8.21 6.29
CA LYS A 82 -14.99 -9.59 5.81
C LYS A 82 -13.92 -10.01 4.80
N ALA A 83 -13.32 -9.04 4.11
CA ALA A 83 -12.26 -9.26 3.13
C ALA A 83 -11.30 -8.07 3.08
N GLY A 84 -10.07 -8.29 2.63
CA GLY A 84 -9.08 -7.23 2.46
C GLY A 84 -9.48 -6.21 1.40
N CYS A 85 -8.98 -4.98 1.51
CA CYS A 85 -9.23 -3.92 0.53
C CYS A 85 -8.80 -4.35 -0.89
N PRO A 86 -9.64 -4.16 -1.93
CA PRO A 86 -9.31 -4.62 -3.29
C PRO A 86 -8.10 -3.91 -3.90
N SER A 87 -7.90 -2.61 -3.67
CA SER A 87 -6.71 -1.90 -4.16
C SER A 87 -5.43 -2.36 -3.44
N CYS A 88 -5.48 -2.58 -2.11
CA CYS A 88 -4.36 -3.19 -1.39
C CYS A 88 -4.06 -4.60 -1.92
N SER A 89 -5.09 -5.36 -2.27
CA SER A 89 -4.94 -6.71 -2.85
C SER A 89 -4.24 -6.65 -4.21
N ALA A 90 -4.63 -5.72 -5.08
CA ALA A 90 -4.01 -5.56 -6.39
C ALA A 90 -2.52 -5.12 -6.29
N ILE A 91 -2.14 -4.35 -5.26
CA ILE A 91 -0.74 -4.05 -4.96
C ILE A 91 -0.02 -5.31 -4.46
N ALA A 92 -0.63 -6.03 -3.52
CA ALA A 92 -0.04 -7.20 -2.88
C ALA A 92 0.13 -8.39 -3.83
N ASP A 93 -0.65 -8.48 -4.90
CA ASP A 93 -0.47 -9.47 -5.96
C ASP A 93 0.94 -9.42 -6.58
N GLY A 94 1.62 -8.27 -6.52
CA GLY A 94 3.00 -8.12 -6.96
C GLY A 94 4.05 -8.65 -5.96
N PHE A 95 3.69 -8.96 -4.72
CA PHE A 95 4.68 -9.24 -3.67
C PHE A 95 5.33 -10.62 -3.77
N ASN A 96 4.60 -11.64 -4.23
CA ASN A 96 5.13 -12.99 -4.34
C ASN A 96 6.41 -13.05 -5.19
N GLY A 97 6.40 -12.37 -6.34
CA GLY A 97 7.53 -12.40 -7.28
C GLY A 97 8.74 -11.58 -6.83
N ILE A 98 8.53 -10.50 -6.07
CA ILE A 98 9.62 -9.59 -5.67
C ILE A 98 10.26 -9.98 -4.33
N ALA A 99 9.57 -10.69 -3.46
CA ALA A 99 10.04 -11.00 -2.11
C ALA A 99 11.41 -11.71 -2.11
N VAL A 100 11.64 -12.64 -3.02
CA VAL A 100 12.92 -13.36 -3.13
C VAL A 100 14.07 -12.43 -3.53
N HIS A 101 13.81 -11.45 -4.39
CA HIS A 101 14.83 -10.48 -4.81
C HIS A 101 15.16 -9.51 -3.67
N LEU A 102 14.16 -9.02 -2.95
CA LEU A 102 14.36 -8.20 -1.75
C LEU A 102 15.19 -8.95 -0.71
N GLN A 103 14.88 -10.23 -0.48
CA GLN A 103 15.63 -11.07 0.45
C GLN A 103 17.10 -11.21 0.08
N ASN A 104 17.41 -11.29 -1.21
CA ASN A 104 18.80 -11.35 -1.69
C ASN A 104 19.54 -10.01 -1.55
N HIS A 105 18.81 -8.91 -1.35
CA HIS A 105 19.34 -7.57 -1.05
C HIS A 105 19.27 -7.23 0.44
N ASP A 106 19.23 -8.23 1.31
CA ASP A 106 19.16 -8.05 2.77
C ASP A 106 17.93 -7.25 3.24
N VAL A 107 16.80 -7.41 2.55
CA VAL A 107 15.53 -6.75 2.86
C VAL A 107 14.45 -7.79 3.14
N ALA A 108 13.84 -7.76 4.32
CA ALA A 108 12.60 -8.48 4.61
C ALA A 108 11.39 -7.66 4.11
N LEU A 109 10.37 -8.34 3.59
CA LEU A 109 9.07 -7.75 3.29
C LEU A 109 8.00 -8.47 4.11
N THR A 110 7.17 -7.72 4.82
CA THR A 110 6.04 -8.25 5.59
C THR A 110 4.83 -7.35 5.40
N ALA A 111 3.68 -7.91 5.07
CA ALA A 111 2.42 -7.19 5.18
C ALA A 111 1.96 -7.19 6.66
N VAL A 112 1.33 -6.11 7.10
CA VAL A 112 0.77 -5.99 8.45
C VAL A 112 -0.66 -5.47 8.36
N SER A 113 -1.58 -6.08 9.13
CA SER A 113 -2.98 -5.68 9.22
C SER A 113 -3.52 -5.87 10.64
N ARG A 114 -4.60 -5.16 10.97
CA ARG A 114 -5.24 -5.25 12.30
C ARG A 114 -6.21 -6.43 12.44
N ALA A 115 -6.63 -7.06 11.37
CA ALA A 115 -7.48 -8.24 11.43
C ALA A 115 -6.78 -9.38 12.21
N PRO A 116 -7.53 -10.24 12.93
CA PRO A 116 -6.96 -11.42 13.58
C PRO A 116 -6.23 -12.33 12.62
N LEU A 117 -5.14 -12.96 13.07
CA LEU A 117 -4.25 -13.78 12.23
C LEU A 117 -5.01 -14.84 11.42
N ALA A 118 -5.95 -15.56 12.02
CA ALA A 118 -6.72 -16.60 11.33
C ALA A 118 -7.48 -16.05 10.10
N LYS A 119 -7.97 -14.80 10.18
CA LYS A 119 -8.63 -14.12 9.06
C LYS A 119 -7.63 -13.76 7.96
N LEU A 120 -6.43 -13.32 8.31
CA LEU A 120 -5.35 -13.04 7.36
C LEU A 120 -4.89 -14.32 6.65
N GLN A 121 -4.71 -15.42 7.38
CA GLN A 121 -4.31 -16.72 6.84
C GLN A 121 -5.34 -17.24 5.82
N ALA A 122 -6.63 -17.21 6.16
CA ALA A 122 -7.70 -17.63 5.25
C ALA A 122 -7.72 -16.79 3.96
N TYR A 123 -7.53 -15.48 4.11
CA TYR A 123 -7.49 -14.58 2.95
C TYR A 123 -6.23 -14.76 2.11
N LYS A 124 -5.07 -14.93 2.72
CA LYS A 124 -3.79 -15.24 2.08
C LYS A 124 -3.89 -16.53 1.26
N GLN A 125 -4.53 -17.57 1.82
CA GLN A 125 -4.78 -18.82 1.12
C GLN A 125 -5.71 -18.62 -0.10
N ARG A 126 -6.82 -17.87 0.07
CA ARG A 126 -7.74 -17.52 -1.03
C ARG A 126 -7.01 -16.85 -2.18
N MET A 127 -6.10 -15.91 -1.86
CA MET A 127 -5.38 -15.12 -2.85
C MET A 127 -4.11 -15.82 -3.39
N GLY A 128 -3.77 -17.01 -2.91
CA GLY A 128 -2.55 -17.73 -3.33
C GLY A 128 -1.25 -17.02 -2.98
N TRP A 129 -1.25 -16.17 -1.93
CA TRP A 129 -0.08 -15.40 -1.54
C TRP A 129 0.85 -16.20 -0.62
N THR A 130 2.16 -16.03 -0.81
CA THR A 130 3.20 -16.73 -0.06
C THR A 130 4.07 -15.80 0.80
N PHE A 131 4.00 -14.48 0.57
CA PHE A 131 4.75 -13.51 1.36
C PHE A 131 4.30 -13.51 2.83
N PRO A 132 5.18 -13.10 3.78
CA PRO A 132 4.84 -12.97 5.19
C PRO A 132 3.74 -11.95 5.43
N TRP A 133 2.75 -12.32 6.28
CA TRP A 133 1.69 -11.41 6.69
C TRP A 133 1.46 -11.56 8.19
N ALA A 134 1.63 -10.48 8.95
CA ALA A 134 1.48 -10.45 10.39
C ALA A 134 0.22 -9.70 10.82
N SER A 135 -0.41 -10.16 11.88
CA SER A 135 -1.48 -9.45 12.55
C SER A 135 -0.91 -8.54 13.64
N SER A 136 -1.30 -7.27 13.62
CA SER A 136 -1.06 -6.30 14.70
C SER A 136 -2.26 -6.15 15.63
N SER A 137 -3.17 -7.13 15.66
CA SER A 137 -4.33 -7.13 16.55
C SER A 137 -3.88 -6.99 18.01
N GLY A 138 -4.46 -6.02 18.72
CA GLY A 138 -4.07 -5.73 20.11
C GLY A 138 -2.76 -4.94 20.28
N SER A 139 -2.14 -4.49 19.19
CA SER A 139 -0.94 -3.65 19.21
C SER A 139 -1.26 -2.23 18.71
N ASP A 140 -0.59 -1.23 19.26
CA ASP A 140 -0.71 0.17 18.82
C ASP A 140 0.06 0.47 17.53
N PHE A 141 0.74 -0.51 16.94
CA PHE A 141 1.63 -0.31 15.80
C PHE A 141 0.98 0.49 14.66
N ASN A 142 -0.23 0.12 14.26
CA ASN A 142 -0.91 0.81 13.18
C ASN A 142 -1.31 2.24 13.54
N SER A 143 -1.65 2.51 14.80
CA SER A 143 -1.98 3.85 15.28
C SER A 143 -0.75 4.75 15.35
N ASP A 144 0.38 4.22 15.84
CA ASP A 144 1.64 4.96 15.95
C ASP A 144 2.25 5.31 14.58
N PHE A 145 1.91 4.55 13.54
CA PHE A 145 2.30 4.83 12.14
C PHE A 145 1.19 5.55 11.34
N ASN A 146 0.22 6.16 12.02
CA ASN A 146 -0.84 7.00 11.42
C ASN A 146 -1.63 6.30 10.29
N ILE A 147 -1.93 5.02 10.47
CA ILE A 147 -2.70 4.22 9.52
C ILE A 147 -3.90 3.50 10.15
N ALA A 148 -4.12 3.66 11.45
CA ALA A 148 -5.32 3.22 12.14
C ALA A 148 -5.83 4.32 13.06
N PHE A 149 -7.14 4.54 13.04
CA PHE A 149 -7.77 5.63 13.75
C PHE A 149 -8.97 5.14 14.55
N THR A 150 -9.23 5.82 15.66
CA THR A 150 -10.41 5.57 16.48
C THR A 150 -11.63 6.30 15.92
N GLU A 151 -12.81 5.83 16.29
CA GLU A 151 -14.06 6.53 16.00
C GLU A 151 -14.09 7.95 16.60
N GLU A 152 -13.47 8.13 17.76
CA GLU A 152 -13.37 9.44 18.40
C GLU A 152 -12.49 10.41 17.59
N GLN A 153 -11.33 9.96 17.10
CA GLN A 153 -10.48 10.77 16.23
C GLN A 153 -11.20 11.16 14.95
N GLN A 154 -11.91 10.21 14.35
CA GLN A 154 -12.71 10.42 13.15
C GLN A 154 -13.80 11.46 13.39
N ARG A 155 -14.57 11.32 14.48
CA ARG A 155 -15.65 12.25 14.85
C ARG A 155 -15.14 13.66 15.16
N LYS A 156 -13.97 13.79 15.78
CA LYS A 156 -13.34 15.07 16.14
C LYS A 156 -12.60 15.73 14.96
N GLY A 157 -12.41 15.06 13.82
CA GLY A 157 -11.57 15.55 12.73
C GLY A 157 -10.11 15.71 13.15
N SER A 158 -9.60 14.77 13.94
CA SER A 158 -8.23 14.76 14.43
C SER A 158 -7.39 13.64 13.82
N ILE A 159 -7.77 13.17 12.63
CA ILE A 159 -7.00 12.20 11.86
C ILE A 159 -5.81 12.92 11.22
N GLU A 160 -4.61 12.41 11.48
CA GLU A 160 -3.39 12.79 10.76
C GLU A 160 -2.98 11.65 9.85
N TYR A 161 -3.13 11.84 8.54
CA TYR A 161 -2.76 10.86 7.53
C TYR A 161 -1.99 11.52 6.39
N ASN A 162 -0.99 10.84 5.88
CA ASN A 162 -0.15 11.32 4.79
C ASN A 162 0.45 12.71 5.09
N TYR A 163 0.94 12.90 6.33
CA TYR A 163 1.59 14.12 6.85
C TYR A 163 0.69 15.37 6.82
N ARG A 164 -0.63 15.18 6.80
CA ARG A 164 -1.60 16.28 6.91
C ARG A 164 -2.77 15.87 7.82
N ARG A 165 -3.36 16.87 8.44
CA ARG A 165 -4.59 16.69 9.22
C ARG A 165 -5.79 16.70 8.29
N GLU A 166 -6.64 15.69 8.38
CA GLU A 166 -7.94 15.65 7.72
C GLU A 166 -8.94 16.52 8.50
N THR A 167 -9.74 17.31 7.79
CA THR A 167 -10.79 18.12 8.40
C THR A 167 -12.02 17.27 8.68
N ALA A 168 -12.81 17.68 9.69
CA ALA A 168 -14.09 17.02 9.99
C ALA A 168 -15.08 17.12 8.80
N PHE A 169 -14.90 18.08 7.90
CA PHE A 169 -15.71 18.26 6.69
C PHE A 169 -15.35 17.21 5.62
N GLU A 170 -14.08 16.95 5.38
CA GLU A 170 -13.64 15.91 4.42
C GLU A 170 -14.18 14.54 4.84
N TRP A 171 -14.18 14.26 6.14
CA TRP A 171 -14.72 13.03 6.68
C TRP A 171 -16.26 12.94 6.51
N ARG A 172 -17.02 14.03 6.79
CA ARG A 172 -18.47 14.07 6.64
C ARG A 172 -18.91 13.99 5.18
N ALA A 173 -18.18 14.64 4.26
CA ALA A 173 -18.45 14.54 2.84
C ALA A 173 -18.33 13.11 2.31
N GLY A 174 -17.36 12.34 2.81
CA GLY A 174 -17.24 10.91 2.52
C GLY A 174 -18.41 10.07 3.06
N GLN A 175 -19.09 10.51 4.14
CA GLN A 175 -20.26 9.82 4.71
C GLN A 175 -21.58 10.26 4.05
N GLU A 176 -21.75 11.55 3.78
CA GLU A 176 -22.99 12.12 3.22
C GLU A 176 -23.17 11.80 1.72
N GLY A 177 -22.09 11.42 1.04
CA GLY A 177 -22.12 10.86 -0.31
C GLY A 177 -22.73 9.44 -0.35
N GLY A 178 -23.81 9.28 0.38
CA GLY A 178 -24.49 8.04 0.69
C GLY A 178 -24.57 7.04 -0.46
N GLY A 179 -23.86 5.93 -0.32
CA GLY A 179 -24.05 4.72 -1.10
C GLY A 179 -23.45 4.67 -2.52
N GLU A 180 -23.13 5.82 -3.14
CA GLU A 180 -22.66 5.87 -4.53
C GLU A 180 -21.18 6.27 -4.68
N GLY A 181 -20.56 6.86 -3.67
CA GLY A 181 -19.15 7.27 -3.70
C GLY A 181 -18.19 6.08 -3.75
N ALA A 182 -16.99 6.29 -4.30
CA ALA A 182 -15.96 5.26 -4.42
C ALA A 182 -15.64 4.58 -3.08
N GLU A 183 -15.59 5.35 -1.99
CA GLU A 183 -15.31 4.84 -0.64
C GLU A 183 -16.39 3.90 -0.11
N ALA A 184 -17.66 4.22 -0.34
CA ALA A 184 -18.79 3.37 0.04
C ALA A 184 -18.77 2.05 -0.76
N GLN A 185 -18.40 2.10 -2.03
CA GLN A 185 -18.23 0.91 -2.86
C GLN A 185 -17.08 0.02 -2.34
N PHE A 186 -15.93 0.61 -1.99
CA PHE A 186 -14.83 -0.14 -1.39
C PHE A 186 -15.19 -0.73 -0.02
N ALA A 187 -15.89 0.02 0.82
CA ALA A 187 -16.39 -0.48 2.10
C ALA A 187 -17.32 -1.68 1.92
N ALA A 188 -18.26 -1.60 0.98
CA ALA A 188 -19.15 -2.71 0.64
C ALA A 188 -18.37 -3.94 0.14
N MET A 189 -17.35 -3.76 -0.71
CA MET A 189 -16.47 -4.85 -1.16
C MET A 189 -15.67 -5.48 -0.01
N CYS A 190 -15.35 -4.69 1.02
CA CYS A 190 -14.72 -5.19 2.24
C CYS A 190 -15.73 -5.77 3.24
N GLY A 191 -17.04 -5.67 2.97
CA GLY A 191 -18.12 -6.15 3.82
C GLY A 191 -18.25 -5.35 5.13
N THR A 192 -17.99 -4.05 5.07
CA THR A 192 -18.09 -3.09 6.19
C THR A 192 -18.75 -1.80 5.72
N ASP A 193 -18.98 -0.85 6.61
CA ASP A 193 -19.48 0.49 6.31
C ASP A 193 -18.33 1.47 6.00
N ALA A 194 -18.66 2.61 5.37
CA ALA A 194 -17.68 3.60 4.95
C ALA A 194 -16.89 4.21 6.11
N ALA A 195 -17.53 4.46 7.27
CA ALA A 195 -16.87 5.03 8.44
C ALA A 195 -15.84 4.06 9.02
N THR A 196 -16.21 2.79 9.15
CA THR A 196 -15.31 1.72 9.60
C THR A 196 -14.19 1.50 8.60
N TYR A 197 -14.49 1.50 7.29
CA TYR A 197 -13.47 1.37 6.23
C TYR A 197 -12.42 2.47 6.31
N GLN A 198 -12.81 3.70 6.54
CA GLN A 198 -11.91 4.86 6.60
C GLN A 198 -11.04 4.90 7.87
N ARG A 199 -11.31 4.08 8.89
CA ARG A 199 -10.46 3.99 10.08
C ARG A 199 -9.17 3.19 9.87
N ASP A 200 -9.07 2.45 8.79
CA ASP A 200 -7.82 1.83 8.33
C ASP A 200 -7.34 2.50 7.05
N ARG A 201 -6.05 2.78 6.95
CA ARG A 201 -5.45 3.44 5.79
C ARG A 201 -4.25 2.63 5.28
N PRO A 202 -3.97 2.67 3.98
CA PRO A 202 -2.81 1.98 3.44
C PRO A 202 -1.54 2.79 3.63
N GLY A 203 -0.41 2.11 3.75
CA GLY A 203 0.90 2.74 3.83
C GLY A 203 2.01 1.74 3.58
N MET A 204 3.23 2.25 3.54
CA MET A 204 4.44 1.45 3.57
C MET A 204 5.46 2.16 4.46
N SER A 205 6.06 1.40 5.38
CA SER A 205 7.13 1.88 6.26
C SER A 205 8.39 1.05 6.08
N ALA A 206 9.54 1.71 6.16
CA ALA A 206 10.84 1.08 6.10
C ALA A 206 11.55 1.20 7.45
N PHE A 207 12.24 0.14 7.81
CA PHE A 207 13.00 0.05 9.06
C PHE A 207 14.40 -0.50 8.78
N ALA A 208 15.36 -0.04 9.57
CA ALA A 208 16.71 -0.60 9.62
C ALA A 208 16.97 -1.17 11.02
N ARG A 209 17.87 -2.15 11.10
CA ARG A 209 18.34 -2.73 12.36
C ARG A 209 19.86 -2.68 12.39
N GLU A 210 20.41 -1.93 13.37
CA GLU A 210 21.84 -1.83 13.62
C GLU A 210 22.12 -2.05 15.11
N ASP A 211 23.11 -2.86 15.44
CA ASP A 211 23.54 -3.18 16.82
C ASP A 211 22.38 -3.61 17.74
N GLY A 212 21.40 -4.33 17.19
CA GLY A 212 20.24 -4.81 17.93
C GLY A 212 19.13 -3.76 18.11
N VAL A 213 19.34 -2.52 17.68
CA VAL A 213 18.38 -1.42 17.73
C VAL A 213 17.60 -1.33 16.41
N VAL A 214 16.29 -1.12 16.50
CA VAL A 214 15.44 -0.88 15.33
C VAL A 214 15.21 0.61 15.15
N TYR A 215 15.32 1.07 13.91
CA TYR A 215 15.08 2.45 13.51
C TYR A 215 14.00 2.50 12.42
N HIS A 216 13.08 3.44 12.55
CA HIS A 216 12.19 3.83 11.46
C HIS A 216 12.94 4.82 10.54
N THR A 217 12.97 4.53 9.24
CA THR A 217 13.77 5.29 8.28
C THR A 217 12.92 6.04 7.25
N TYR A 218 11.73 5.51 6.91
CA TYR A 218 10.87 6.12 5.89
C TYR A 218 9.44 5.61 6.01
N SER A 219 8.47 6.45 5.68
CA SER A 219 7.08 6.03 5.43
C SER A 219 6.50 6.78 4.24
N THR A 220 5.57 6.13 3.56
CA THR A 220 4.77 6.72 2.48
C THR A 220 3.35 6.20 2.51
N TYR A 221 2.41 7.01 2.05
CA TYR A 221 0.97 6.78 2.16
C TYR A 221 0.25 7.19 0.89
N ALA A 222 -1.03 6.85 0.78
CA ALA A 222 -1.90 7.27 -0.31
C ALA A 222 -1.25 7.06 -1.69
N ARG A 223 -1.20 8.13 -2.52
CA ARG A 223 -0.57 8.10 -3.84
C ARG A 223 0.94 7.83 -3.84
N GLY A 224 1.61 7.95 -2.69
CA GLY A 224 3.00 7.51 -2.54
C GLY A 224 3.19 6.00 -2.72
N LEU A 225 2.12 5.23 -2.68
CA LEU A 225 2.11 3.78 -2.95
C LEU A 225 1.99 3.43 -4.44
N ASP A 226 1.71 4.41 -5.33
CA ASP A 226 1.54 4.18 -6.77
C ASP A 226 2.79 3.49 -7.38
N GLY A 227 3.99 3.81 -6.89
CA GLY A 227 5.23 3.17 -7.31
C GLY A 227 5.34 1.68 -6.97
N LEU A 228 4.56 1.21 -5.99
CA LEU A 228 4.48 -0.21 -5.61
C LEU A 228 3.40 -0.97 -6.40
N TRP A 229 2.56 -0.25 -7.12
CA TRP A 229 1.49 -0.82 -7.92
C TRP A 229 1.97 -1.09 -9.35
N GLY A 230 2.71 -2.16 -9.51
CA GLY A 230 3.39 -2.49 -10.79
C GLY A 230 2.47 -2.54 -12.00
N MET A 231 1.20 -2.90 -11.83
CA MET A 231 0.20 -2.97 -12.91
C MET A 231 0.07 -1.63 -13.64
N TYR A 232 0.10 -0.49 -12.95
CA TYR A 232 -0.01 0.82 -13.60
C TYR A 232 1.17 1.11 -14.53
N GLN A 233 2.36 0.62 -14.22
CA GLN A 233 3.53 0.76 -15.09
C GLN A 233 3.32 0.06 -16.45
N TRP A 234 2.57 -1.05 -16.45
CA TRP A 234 2.20 -1.75 -17.69
C TRP A 234 1.07 -1.03 -18.43
N LEU A 235 0.00 -0.64 -17.73
CA LEU A 235 -1.15 0.04 -18.33
C LEU A 235 -0.77 1.39 -18.96
N ASP A 236 0.12 2.15 -18.33
CA ASP A 236 0.59 3.44 -18.85
C ASP A 236 1.37 3.30 -20.17
N ARG A 237 1.85 2.08 -20.51
CA ARG A 237 2.50 1.74 -21.77
C ARG A 237 1.56 1.09 -22.78
N ALA A 238 0.36 0.70 -22.34
CA ALA A 238 -0.62 0.10 -23.23
C ALA A 238 -1.28 1.17 -24.13
N PRO A 239 -1.68 0.83 -25.39
CA PRO A 239 -2.23 1.82 -26.32
C PRO A 239 -3.47 2.57 -25.84
N LYS A 240 -4.25 1.96 -24.93
CA LYS A 240 -5.45 2.58 -24.32
C LYS A 240 -5.18 3.21 -22.97
N GLY A 241 -3.93 3.17 -22.50
CA GLY A 241 -3.57 3.63 -21.16
C GLY A 241 -4.32 2.84 -20.08
N ARG A 242 -4.59 3.49 -18.94
CA ARG A 242 -5.27 2.86 -17.80
C ARG A 242 -6.74 2.51 -18.10
N ASN A 243 -7.40 3.23 -19.02
CA ASN A 243 -8.77 2.99 -19.48
C ASN A 243 -9.78 2.76 -18.32
N GLU A 244 -9.64 3.55 -17.27
CA GLU A 244 -10.41 3.42 -16.02
C GLU A 244 -11.75 4.14 -16.13
N THR A 245 -12.82 3.47 -15.70
CA THR A 245 -14.16 4.06 -15.57
C THR A 245 -14.70 3.73 -14.17
N GLY A 246 -14.88 4.76 -13.33
CA GLY A 246 -15.39 4.57 -11.98
C GLY A 246 -14.49 3.69 -11.09
N VAL A 247 -15.08 2.97 -10.15
CA VAL A 247 -14.38 2.02 -9.27
C VAL A 247 -14.25 0.68 -9.98
N TRP A 248 -13.10 0.42 -10.57
CA TRP A 248 -12.82 -0.77 -11.38
C TRP A 248 -12.00 -1.84 -10.64
N TRP A 249 -11.31 -1.49 -9.55
CA TRP A 249 -10.48 -2.43 -8.82
C TRP A 249 -11.30 -3.59 -8.26
N ARG A 250 -10.79 -4.79 -8.48
CA ARG A 250 -11.28 -6.03 -7.91
C ARG A 250 -10.10 -6.81 -7.36
N ARG A 251 -10.36 -7.82 -6.56
CA ARG A 251 -9.36 -8.83 -6.26
C ARG A 251 -9.15 -9.68 -7.49
N HIS A 252 -7.95 -10.22 -7.72
CA HIS A 252 -7.65 -10.91 -8.98
C HIS A 252 -8.55 -12.12 -9.25
N ASP A 253 -9.17 -12.71 -8.21
CA ASP A 253 -10.12 -13.82 -8.31
C ASP A 253 -11.58 -13.38 -8.56
N GLU A 254 -11.85 -12.09 -8.60
CA GLU A 254 -13.18 -11.48 -8.77
C GLU A 254 -13.39 -10.85 -10.16
N TYR A 255 -12.38 -10.83 -11.02
CA TYR A 255 -12.56 -10.39 -12.40
C TYR A 255 -13.33 -11.45 -13.18
N ASP A 256 -14.22 -10.98 -14.08
CA ASP A 256 -14.99 -11.89 -14.95
C ASP A 256 -14.04 -12.80 -15.74
N LYS A 257 -14.23 -14.09 -15.58
CA LYS A 257 -13.58 -15.08 -16.43
C LYS A 257 -14.26 -15.04 -17.79
N ARG A 258 -13.61 -14.39 -18.76
CA ARG A 258 -14.04 -14.41 -20.15
C ARG A 258 -13.69 -15.72 -20.82
#